data_a801bee9c7523439c27c32a8b28dc9be
#
_entry.id   a801bee9c7523439c27c32a8b28dc9be
#
_cell.length_a   1.000
_cell.length_b   1.000
_cell.length_c   1.000
_cell.angle_alpha   90.00
_cell.angle_beta   90.00
_cell.angle_gamma   90.00
#
_symmetry.space_group_name_H-M   'P 1'
#
loop_
_entity.id
_entity.type
_entity.pdbx_description
1 polymer ?
#
loop_
_entity_poly.entity_id
_entity_poly.type
_entity_poly.pdbx_seq_one_letter_code
_entity_poly.pdbx_strand_id
1 'polypeptide(L)'
;VIVSHKHRFIFMKSQKTGGTSLELALSRYCGSQDVITPLNEKHERQRRELGGMGPRNTDVPLFRHTLRDFGLILRGKGRRAFWQHSPAREVRDGVGPAAWRDYYKFVVERNPWDRAISQYWFRMRLLDEPIPMLEFFETAPQHMMSNLLYYAIDDRVVVDRILRYEGLDQQLPELSDRLGLPEPIELPMANAGWRDDRRPYREVLGPQEREVISRRCAREIELLGYQF
;
A
#
# COMPACT_ATOMS: atom_id res chain seq x y z
N VAL A 1 6.11 -1.14 -2.40
CA VAL A 1 5.84 -1.93 -3.64
C VAL A 1 6.90 -3.02 -3.78
N ILE A 2 6.47 -4.21 -4.16
CA ILE A 2 7.37 -5.28 -4.61
C ILE A 2 6.94 -5.71 -6.02
N VAL A 3 7.91 -5.81 -6.94
CA VAL A 3 7.73 -6.47 -8.24
C VAL A 3 8.63 -7.69 -8.25
N SER A 4 8.07 -8.87 -8.07
CA SER A 4 8.84 -10.10 -8.11
C SER A 4 8.85 -10.68 -9.52
N HIS A 5 10.00 -10.62 -10.17
CA HIS A 5 10.25 -11.31 -11.42
C HIS A 5 10.40 -12.82 -11.21
N LYS A 6 10.92 -13.21 -10.04
CA LYS A 6 11.11 -14.59 -9.63
C LYS A 6 9.78 -15.35 -9.50
N HIS A 7 8.79 -14.75 -8.85
CA HIS A 7 7.48 -15.35 -8.59
C HIS A 7 6.35 -14.73 -9.42
N ARG A 8 6.67 -13.81 -10.35
CA ARG A 8 5.75 -13.16 -11.29
C ARG A 8 4.54 -12.52 -10.60
N PHE A 9 4.80 -11.70 -9.57
CA PHE A 9 3.76 -10.93 -8.92
C PHE A 9 4.14 -9.45 -8.75
N ILE A 10 3.11 -8.62 -8.54
CA ILE A 10 3.22 -7.21 -8.18
C ILE A 10 2.38 -6.98 -6.93
N PHE A 11 3.03 -6.68 -5.81
CA PHE A 11 2.39 -6.21 -4.59
C PHE A 11 2.34 -4.69 -4.59
N MET A 12 1.15 -4.13 -4.70
CA MET A 12 0.91 -2.69 -4.60
C MET A 12 0.52 -2.35 -3.17
N LYS A 13 1.32 -1.50 -2.52
CA LYS A 13 1.17 -1.17 -1.11
C LYS A 13 0.25 0.03 -0.93
N SER A 14 -0.95 -0.21 -0.45
CA SER A 14 -1.90 0.81 -0.01
C SER A 14 -1.54 1.35 1.39
N GLN A 15 -2.18 2.46 1.79
CA GLN A 15 -1.89 3.09 3.08
C GLN A 15 -2.74 2.51 4.21
N LYS A 16 -2.11 2.30 5.38
CA LYS A 16 -2.78 1.91 6.65
C LYS A 16 -3.50 0.57 6.63
N THR A 17 -3.01 -0.38 5.84
CA THR A 17 -3.59 -1.71 5.60
C THR A 17 -2.68 -2.87 6.04
N GLY A 18 -1.70 -2.62 6.90
CA GLY A 18 -0.73 -3.65 7.30
C GLY A 18 0.32 -3.98 6.23
N GLY A 19 0.36 -3.20 5.13
CA GLY A 19 1.23 -3.46 3.98
C GLY A 19 2.73 -3.53 4.31
N THR A 20 3.20 -2.94 5.41
CA THR A 20 4.61 -3.06 5.83
C THR A 20 4.93 -4.48 6.30
N SER A 21 4.06 -5.09 7.12
CA SER A 21 4.25 -6.49 7.56
C SER A 21 4.25 -7.44 6.38
N LEU A 22 3.34 -7.25 5.43
CA LEU A 22 3.28 -8.08 4.22
C LEU A 22 4.51 -7.86 3.31
N GLU A 23 4.99 -6.62 3.18
CA GLU A 23 6.20 -6.31 2.40
C GLU A 23 7.45 -6.94 3.03
N LEU A 24 7.56 -6.94 4.35
CA LEU A 24 8.63 -7.64 5.07
C LEU A 24 8.59 -9.15 4.81
N ALA A 25 7.41 -9.75 4.93
CA ALA A 25 7.22 -11.18 4.69
C ALA A 25 7.56 -11.58 3.24
N LEU A 26 7.00 -10.86 2.26
CA LEU A 26 7.22 -11.12 0.83
C LEU A 26 8.69 -10.94 0.42
N SER A 27 9.41 -10.01 1.05
CA SER A 27 10.82 -9.76 0.72
C SER A 27 11.74 -10.97 0.96
N ARG A 28 11.32 -11.94 1.79
CA ARG A 28 12.04 -13.19 2.03
C ARG A 28 12.11 -14.09 0.79
N TYR A 29 11.14 -13.99 -0.09
CA TYR A 29 11.02 -14.82 -1.30
C TYR A 29 11.60 -14.15 -2.54
N CYS A 30 11.95 -12.87 -2.45
CA CYS A 30 12.47 -12.09 -3.56
C CYS A 30 13.90 -12.49 -3.97
N GLY A 31 14.22 -12.23 -5.23
CA GLY A 31 15.53 -12.46 -5.84
C GLY A 31 16.27 -11.15 -6.17
N SER A 32 17.48 -11.30 -6.72
CA SER A 32 18.36 -10.16 -7.05
C SER A 32 17.80 -9.23 -8.14
N GLN A 33 16.94 -9.74 -9.01
CA GLN A 33 16.33 -8.98 -10.12
C GLN A 33 15.00 -8.31 -9.75
N ASP A 34 14.44 -8.66 -8.57
CA ASP A 34 13.16 -8.13 -8.13
C ASP A 34 13.28 -6.65 -7.74
N VAL A 35 12.18 -5.91 -7.88
CA VAL A 35 12.07 -4.53 -7.39
C VAL A 35 11.55 -4.57 -5.97
N ILE A 36 12.25 -3.93 -5.04
CA ILE A 36 11.86 -3.82 -3.64
C ILE A 36 12.05 -2.36 -3.21
N THR A 37 10.97 -1.70 -2.85
CA THR A 37 11.03 -0.30 -2.41
C THR A 37 11.57 -0.17 -0.98
N PRO A 38 12.31 0.91 -0.67
CA PRO A 38 12.84 1.14 0.66
C PRO A 38 11.74 1.40 1.68
N LEU A 39 11.95 0.92 2.89
CA LEU A 39 11.19 1.26 4.09
C LEU A 39 11.99 2.25 4.96
N ASN A 40 11.44 2.63 6.10
CA ASN A 40 12.23 3.38 7.09
C ASN A 40 13.30 2.48 7.72
N GLU A 41 14.30 3.09 8.35
CA GLU A 41 15.46 2.41 8.90
C GLU A 41 15.10 1.29 9.88
N LYS A 42 14.11 1.51 10.77
CA LYS A 42 13.61 0.50 11.71
C LYS A 42 13.13 -0.76 10.97
N HIS A 43 12.31 -0.58 9.94
CA HIS A 43 11.75 -1.71 9.19
C HIS A 43 12.77 -2.36 8.25
N GLU A 44 13.77 -1.60 7.76
CA GLU A 44 14.89 -2.22 7.02
C GLU A 44 15.77 -3.10 7.93
N ARG A 45 15.95 -2.72 9.19
CA ARG A 45 16.61 -3.59 10.18
C ARG A 45 15.81 -4.86 10.39
N GLN A 46 14.50 -4.73 10.65
CA GLN A 46 13.62 -5.88 10.81
C GLN A 46 13.60 -6.78 9.57
N ARG A 47 13.61 -6.20 8.36
CA ARG A 47 13.70 -6.95 7.09
C ARG A 47 14.95 -7.82 7.04
N ARG A 48 16.11 -7.28 7.42
CA ARG A 48 17.37 -8.05 7.49
C ARG A 48 17.32 -9.16 8.54
N GLU A 49 16.80 -8.87 9.72
CA GLU A 49 16.65 -9.86 10.80
C GLU A 49 15.75 -11.03 10.40
N LEU A 50 14.73 -10.79 9.57
CA LEU A 50 13.85 -11.80 9.00
C LEU A 50 14.44 -12.54 7.79
N GLY A 51 15.67 -12.23 7.38
CA GLY A 51 16.30 -12.82 6.19
C GLY A 51 15.70 -12.31 4.87
N GLY A 52 14.97 -11.19 4.91
CA GLY A 52 14.38 -10.58 3.72
C GLY A 52 15.38 -9.82 2.87
N MET A 53 15.14 -9.80 1.56
CA MET A 53 15.94 -9.08 0.58
C MET A 53 15.74 -7.57 0.76
N GLY A 54 16.84 -6.81 0.86
CA GLY A 54 16.82 -5.34 1.01
C GLY A 54 16.39 -4.59 -0.25
N PRO A 55 16.20 -3.25 -0.15
CA PRO A 55 15.75 -2.41 -1.26
C PRO A 55 16.66 -2.52 -2.48
N ARG A 56 16.07 -2.60 -3.67
CA ARG A 56 16.81 -2.73 -4.93
C ARG A 56 15.97 -2.43 -6.15
N ASN A 57 16.66 -2.16 -7.24
CA ASN A 57 16.10 -2.02 -8.60
C ASN A 57 14.91 -1.04 -8.67
N THR A 58 14.89 -0.01 -7.81
CA THR A 58 13.77 0.92 -7.74
C THR A 58 13.72 1.90 -8.89
N ASP A 59 14.84 2.13 -9.59
CA ASP A 59 14.88 3.05 -10.73
C ASP A 59 14.09 2.49 -11.92
N VAL A 60 13.20 3.32 -12.45
CA VAL A 60 12.49 2.98 -13.68
C VAL A 60 13.47 3.12 -14.85
N PRO A 61 13.58 2.12 -15.76
CA PRO A 61 14.47 2.21 -16.91
C PRO A 61 14.21 3.44 -17.77
N LEU A 62 15.25 4.12 -18.26
CA LEU A 62 15.14 5.38 -19.01
C LEU A 62 14.24 5.28 -20.24
N PHE A 63 14.24 4.14 -20.94
CA PHE A 63 13.39 3.91 -22.10
C PHE A 63 11.87 3.84 -21.77
N ARG A 64 11.52 3.85 -20.48
CA ARG A 64 10.14 3.93 -19.98
C ARG A 64 9.79 5.31 -19.41
N HIS A 65 10.69 6.27 -19.52
CA HIS A 65 10.46 7.64 -19.11
C HIS A 65 9.60 8.37 -20.14
N THR A 66 8.68 9.18 -19.66
CA THR A 66 7.89 10.10 -20.47
C THR A 66 8.67 11.39 -20.75
N LEU A 67 8.22 12.20 -21.72
CA LEU A 67 8.80 13.54 -21.95
C LEU A 67 8.78 14.40 -20.67
N ARG A 68 7.75 14.25 -19.83
CA ARG A 68 7.66 14.91 -18.53
C ARG A 68 8.78 14.45 -17.59
N ASP A 69 9.07 13.15 -17.55
CA ASP A 69 10.14 12.61 -16.71
C ASP A 69 11.51 13.14 -17.14
N PHE A 70 11.77 13.23 -18.44
CA PHE A 70 12.98 13.88 -18.97
C PHE A 70 13.04 15.36 -18.62
N GLY A 71 11.92 16.08 -18.67
CA GLY A 71 11.83 17.47 -18.20
C GLY A 71 12.14 17.65 -16.72
N LEU A 72 11.79 16.66 -15.88
CA LEU A 72 12.13 16.66 -14.43
C LEU A 72 13.63 16.38 -14.23
N ILE A 73 14.21 15.44 -14.97
CA ILE A 73 15.65 15.14 -14.93
C ILE A 73 16.47 16.39 -15.29
N LEU A 74 16.10 17.08 -16.38
CA LEU A 74 16.77 18.32 -16.81
C LEU A 74 16.68 19.45 -15.76
N ARG A 75 15.64 19.44 -14.92
CA ARG A 75 15.47 20.37 -13.80
C ARG A 75 16.13 19.89 -12.49
N GLY A 76 16.96 18.85 -12.55
CA GLY A 76 17.68 18.30 -11.36
C GLY A 76 16.78 17.54 -10.37
N LYS A 77 15.55 17.15 -10.76
CA LYS A 77 14.59 16.45 -9.89
C LYS A 77 14.77 14.93 -9.85
N GLY A 78 15.89 14.43 -10.37
CA GLY A 78 16.22 13.00 -10.36
C GLY A 78 15.44 12.17 -11.38
N ARG A 79 15.72 10.86 -11.37
CA ARG A 79 15.06 9.88 -12.22
C ARG A 79 13.77 9.39 -11.58
N ARG A 80 12.82 8.93 -12.41
CA ARG A 80 11.63 8.25 -11.92
C ARG A 80 12.02 6.93 -11.25
N ALA A 81 11.52 6.71 -10.04
CA ALA A 81 11.74 5.49 -9.28
C ALA A 81 10.43 5.02 -8.62
N PHE A 82 10.35 3.73 -8.37
CA PHE A 82 9.27 3.18 -7.53
C PHE A 82 9.49 3.58 -6.08
N TRP A 83 8.42 3.90 -5.40
CA TRP A 83 8.41 4.19 -3.98
C TRP A 83 7.31 3.37 -3.28
N GLN A 84 7.35 3.29 -1.96
CA GLN A 84 6.53 2.32 -1.22
C GLN A 84 5.01 2.44 -1.47
N HIS A 85 4.51 3.61 -1.81
CA HIS A 85 3.10 3.86 -2.13
C HIS A 85 2.94 4.40 -3.56
N SER A 86 3.67 3.84 -4.53
CA SER A 86 3.49 4.20 -5.93
C SER A 86 2.06 3.91 -6.40
N PRO A 87 1.37 4.88 -7.02
CA PRO A 87 0.07 4.66 -7.65
C PRO A 87 0.09 3.56 -8.71
N ALA A 88 -1.03 2.86 -8.90
CA ALA A 88 -1.14 1.77 -9.87
C ALA A 88 -0.71 2.17 -11.29
N ARG A 89 -1.04 3.41 -11.71
CA ARG A 89 -0.62 3.96 -13.02
C ARG A 89 0.90 4.05 -13.12
N GLU A 90 1.57 4.53 -12.08
CA GLU A 90 3.03 4.64 -12.06
C GLU A 90 3.71 3.28 -12.06
N VAL A 91 3.14 2.32 -11.31
CA VAL A 91 3.64 0.94 -11.30
C VAL A 91 3.50 0.31 -12.68
N ARG A 92 2.31 0.42 -13.31
CA ARG A 92 2.07 -0.08 -14.66
C ARG A 92 3.10 0.44 -15.66
N ASP A 93 3.27 1.75 -15.67
CA ASP A 93 4.15 2.41 -16.63
C ASP A 93 5.64 2.08 -16.38
N GLY A 94 5.99 1.86 -15.11
CA GLY A 94 7.36 1.52 -14.69
C GLY A 94 7.74 0.06 -14.96
N VAL A 95 6.86 -0.91 -14.69
CA VAL A 95 7.14 -2.34 -14.91
C VAL A 95 7.09 -2.74 -16.39
N GLY A 96 6.34 -1.97 -17.19
CA GLY A 96 6.15 -2.19 -18.62
C GLY A 96 5.09 -3.24 -18.97
N PRO A 97 4.70 -3.29 -20.26
CA PRO A 97 3.48 -3.98 -20.70
C PRO A 97 3.51 -5.49 -20.45
N ALA A 98 4.64 -6.14 -20.63
CA ALA A 98 4.75 -7.59 -20.44
C ALA A 98 4.55 -7.97 -18.96
N ALA A 99 5.33 -7.39 -18.04
CA ALA A 99 5.19 -7.68 -16.62
C ALA A 99 3.82 -7.26 -16.09
N TRP A 100 3.30 -6.11 -16.54
CA TRP A 100 1.97 -5.67 -16.13
C TRP A 100 0.85 -6.62 -16.56
N ARG A 101 0.91 -7.16 -17.76
CA ARG A 101 -0.08 -8.13 -18.28
C ARG A 101 0.03 -9.48 -17.59
N ASP A 102 1.27 -9.98 -17.41
CA ASP A 102 1.52 -11.39 -17.12
C ASP A 102 1.72 -11.68 -15.63
N TYR A 103 1.97 -10.65 -14.78
CA TYR A 103 2.20 -10.85 -13.35
C TYR A 103 0.90 -10.70 -12.56
N TYR A 104 0.78 -11.53 -11.53
CA TYR A 104 -0.34 -11.49 -10.60
C TYR A 104 -0.24 -10.24 -9.71
N LYS A 105 -1.24 -9.36 -9.79
CA LYS A 105 -1.29 -8.08 -9.09
C LYS A 105 -2.22 -8.16 -7.90
N PHE A 106 -1.78 -7.72 -6.74
CA PHE A 106 -2.63 -7.68 -5.56
C PHE A 106 -2.30 -6.51 -4.62
N VAL A 107 -3.26 -6.21 -3.79
CA VAL A 107 -3.23 -5.14 -2.81
C VAL A 107 -3.95 -5.60 -1.54
N VAL A 108 -3.69 -4.95 -0.41
CA VAL A 108 -4.52 -5.10 0.80
C VAL A 108 -5.38 -3.86 0.96
N GLU A 109 -6.68 -4.04 1.24
CA GLU A 109 -7.56 -2.94 1.63
C GLU A 109 -8.14 -3.20 3.01
N ARG A 110 -8.52 -2.14 3.69
CA ARG A 110 -9.04 -2.15 5.05
C ARG A 110 -10.35 -1.40 5.10
N ASN A 111 -11.23 -1.78 6.04
CA ASN A 111 -12.45 -1.05 6.30
C ASN A 111 -12.19 0.47 6.32
N PRO A 112 -12.84 1.27 5.45
CA PRO A 112 -12.50 2.68 5.25
C PRO A 112 -12.61 3.53 6.52
N TRP A 113 -13.57 3.24 7.39
CA TRP A 113 -13.75 3.97 8.65
C TRP A 113 -12.62 3.67 9.65
N ASP A 114 -12.24 2.41 9.77
CA ASP A 114 -11.14 1.99 10.64
C ASP A 114 -9.78 2.47 10.09
N ARG A 115 -9.61 2.43 8.77
CA ARG A 115 -8.44 2.95 8.08
C ARG A 115 -8.30 4.47 8.27
N ALA A 116 -9.40 5.23 8.17
CA ALA A 116 -9.38 6.68 8.36
C ALA A 116 -8.90 7.08 9.76
N ILE A 117 -9.37 6.40 10.81
CA ILE A 117 -8.87 6.58 12.18
C ILE A 117 -7.37 6.27 12.26
N SER A 118 -6.92 5.16 11.66
CA SER A 118 -5.49 4.81 11.62
C SER A 118 -4.64 5.86 10.90
N GLN A 119 -5.19 6.48 9.87
CA GLN A 119 -4.53 7.57 9.14
C GLN A 119 -4.48 8.85 9.97
N TYR A 120 -5.56 9.19 10.66
CA TYR A 120 -5.63 10.32 11.57
C TYR A 120 -4.55 10.24 12.65
N TRP A 121 -4.53 9.17 13.44
CA TRP A 121 -3.54 9.00 14.50
C TRP A 121 -2.11 9.00 13.98
N PHE A 122 -1.87 8.39 12.83
CA PHE A 122 -0.55 8.43 12.21
C PHE A 122 -0.12 9.86 11.87
N ARG A 123 -1.03 10.71 11.38
CA ARG A 123 -0.73 12.09 11.01
C ARG A 123 -0.59 13.01 12.20
N MET A 124 -1.48 12.90 13.16
CA MET A 124 -1.48 13.76 14.35
C MET A 124 -0.19 13.64 15.16
N ARG A 125 0.44 12.48 15.17
CA ARG A 125 1.75 12.29 15.81
C ARG A 125 2.91 13.04 15.15
N LEU A 126 2.75 13.51 13.95
CA LEU A 126 3.74 14.29 13.21
C LEU A 126 3.53 15.81 13.35
N LEU A 127 2.50 16.22 14.07
CA LEU A 127 2.15 17.61 14.31
C LEU A 127 2.41 17.96 15.77
N ASP A 128 2.89 19.16 15.99
CA ASP A 128 3.05 19.72 17.35
C ASP A 128 1.66 19.99 17.99
N GLU A 129 0.71 20.41 17.17
CA GLU A 129 -0.67 20.67 17.57
C GLU A 129 -1.63 19.80 16.72
N PRO A 130 -2.20 18.71 17.29
CA PRO A 130 -3.19 17.90 16.60
C PRO A 130 -4.48 18.68 16.33
N ILE A 131 -5.05 18.52 15.13
CA ILE A 131 -6.35 19.08 14.77
C ILE A 131 -7.49 18.11 15.10
N PRO A 132 -8.75 18.59 15.25
CA PRO A 132 -9.91 17.72 15.46
C PRO A 132 -10.07 16.67 14.36
N MET A 133 -10.57 15.49 14.72
CA MET A 133 -10.71 14.35 13.80
C MET A 133 -11.63 14.66 12.62
N LEU A 134 -12.77 15.31 12.87
CA LEU A 134 -13.69 15.71 11.82
C LEU A 134 -13.02 16.67 10.82
N GLU A 135 -12.33 17.70 11.30
CA GLU A 135 -11.60 18.66 10.48
C GLU A 135 -10.55 17.95 9.59
N PHE A 136 -9.81 16.99 10.16
CA PHE A 136 -8.88 16.18 9.38
C PHE A 136 -9.58 15.40 8.26
N PHE A 137 -10.70 14.75 8.56
CA PHE A 137 -11.42 13.98 7.55
C PHE A 137 -12.04 14.87 6.47
N GLU A 138 -12.39 16.10 6.76
CA GLU A 138 -12.91 17.05 5.79
C GLU A 138 -11.81 17.64 4.90
N THR A 139 -10.66 17.99 5.48
CA THR A 139 -9.62 18.80 4.82
C THR A 139 -8.46 18.00 4.24
N ALA A 140 -8.20 16.79 4.75
CA ALA A 140 -7.10 15.96 4.25
C ALA A 140 -7.19 15.71 2.74
N PRO A 141 -6.06 15.70 2.00
CA PRO A 141 -6.05 15.36 0.58
C PRO A 141 -6.69 13.99 0.30
N GLN A 142 -7.33 13.82 -0.88
CA GLN A 142 -8.05 12.59 -1.22
C GLN A 142 -7.18 11.34 -1.14
N HIS A 143 -5.91 11.40 -1.52
CA HIS A 143 -4.98 10.27 -1.44
C HIS A 143 -4.66 9.79 -0.01
N MET A 144 -5.01 10.57 1.03
CA MET A 144 -4.94 10.14 2.43
C MET A 144 -6.25 9.48 2.88
N MET A 145 -7.37 9.86 2.26
CA MET A 145 -8.68 9.33 2.60
C MET A 145 -9.06 8.11 1.78
N SER A 146 -8.56 7.97 0.56
CA SER A 146 -8.86 6.86 -0.35
C SER A 146 -7.59 6.16 -0.82
N ASN A 147 -7.63 4.84 -0.85
CA ASN A 147 -6.57 4.00 -1.39
C ASN A 147 -6.77 3.62 -2.87
N LEU A 148 -7.86 4.06 -3.47
CA LEU A 148 -8.26 3.65 -4.82
C LEU A 148 -7.15 3.83 -5.86
N LEU A 149 -6.36 4.89 -5.74
CA LEU A 149 -5.24 5.19 -6.64
C LEU A 149 -4.14 4.10 -6.67
N TYR A 150 -4.06 3.25 -5.63
CA TYR A 150 -3.05 2.18 -5.56
C TYR A 150 -3.48 0.92 -6.28
N TYR A 151 -4.76 0.76 -6.62
CA TYR A 151 -5.26 -0.45 -7.27
C TYR A 151 -6.30 -0.20 -8.36
N ALA A 152 -6.57 1.07 -8.69
CA ALA A 152 -7.43 1.45 -9.81
C ALA A 152 -6.75 2.49 -10.72
N ILE A 153 -7.10 2.47 -11.99
CA ILE A 153 -6.70 3.43 -13.02
C ILE A 153 -7.98 3.84 -13.76
N ASP A 154 -8.26 5.15 -13.81
CA ASP A 154 -9.48 5.68 -14.41
C ASP A 154 -10.75 4.96 -13.90
N ASP A 155 -10.85 4.87 -12.56
CA ASP A 155 -11.92 4.21 -11.79
C ASP A 155 -12.11 2.71 -12.05
N ARG A 156 -11.23 2.08 -12.83
CA ARG A 156 -11.23 0.64 -13.07
C ARG A 156 -10.21 -0.05 -12.21
N VAL A 157 -10.63 -1.06 -11.45
CA VAL A 157 -9.72 -1.93 -10.69
C VAL A 157 -8.81 -2.65 -11.68
N VAL A 158 -7.50 -2.60 -11.40
CA VAL A 158 -6.44 -3.15 -12.27
C VAL A 158 -5.59 -4.21 -11.59
N VAL A 159 -6.00 -4.63 -10.40
CA VAL A 159 -5.39 -5.75 -9.67
C VAL A 159 -6.23 -7.00 -9.82
N ASP A 160 -5.58 -8.16 -9.73
CA ASP A 160 -6.23 -9.46 -9.83
C ASP A 160 -6.88 -9.85 -8.49
N ARG A 161 -6.40 -9.30 -7.36
CA ARG A 161 -6.96 -9.54 -6.03
C ARG A 161 -6.83 -8.34 -5.09
N ILE A 162 -7.89 -8.06 -4.36
CA ILE A 162 -7.89 -7.17 -3.20
C ILE A 162 -8.06 -8.05 -1.96
N LEU A 163 -7.02 -8.16 -1.15
CA LEU A 163 -7.08 -8.83 0.15
C LEU A 163 -7.70 -7.90 1.18
N ARG A 164 -8.48 -8.43 2.09
CA ARG A 164 -9.04 -7.66 3.20
C ARG A 164 -8.11 -7.72 4.40
N TYR A 165 -7.80 -6.57 4.98
CA TYR A 165 -7.04 -6.47 6.21
C TYR A 165 -7.69 -7.25 7.35
N GLU A 166 -9.02 -7.16 7.41
CA GLU A 166 -9.84 -7.95 8.32
C GLU A 166 -9.80 -9.43 7.92
N GLY A 167 -9.13 -10.24 8.71
CA GLY A 167 -8.90 -11.66 8.38
C GLY A 167 -7.82 -11.88 7.31
N LEU A 168 -6.83 -11.00 7.24
CA LEU A 168 -5.71 -11.14 6.30
C LEU A 168 -5.00 -12.48 6.46
N ASP A 169 -4.74 -12.91 7.71
CA ASP A 169 -4.05 -14.17 8.01
C ASP A 169 -4.75 -15.40 7.39
N GLN A 170 -6.07 -15.38 7.30
CA GLN A 170 -6.86 -16.45 6.70
C GLN A 170 -6.73 -16.50 5.17
N GLN A 171 -6.31 -15.41 4.54
CA GLN A 171 -6.17 -15.28 3.09
C GLN A 171 -4.72 -15.56 2.61
N LEU A 172 -3.74 -15.55 3.53
CA LEU A 172 -2.33 -15.71 3.17
C LEU A 172 -1.96 -17.11 2.66
N PRO A 173 -2.51 -18.23 3.19
CA PRO A 173 -2.21 -19.54 2.64
C PRO A 173 -2.56 -19.63 1.16
N GLU A 174 -3.78 -19.28 0.78
CA GLU A 174 -4.22 -19.27 -0.62
C GLU A 174 -3.38 -18.32 -1.49
N LEU A 175 -2.98 -17.15 -0.95
CA LEU A 175 -2.08 -16.24 -1.66
C LEU A 175 -0.71 -16.90 -1.88
N SER A 176 -0.16 -17.57 -0.88
CA SER A 176 1.14 -18.25 -0.96
C SER A 176 1.15 -19.32 -2.04
N ASP A 177 0.10 -20.14 -2.09
CA ASP A 177 -0.10 -21.16 -3.13
C ASP A 177 -0.20 -20.51 -4.51
N ARG A 178 -0.98 -19.45 -4.63
CA ARG A 178 -1.16 -18.70 -5.89
C ARG A 178 0.15 -18.10 -6.41
N LEU A 179 1.03 -17.67 -5.53
CA LEU A 179 2.34 -17.09 -5.86
C LEU A 179 3.43 -18.17 -6.06
N GLY A 180 3.12 -19.43 -5.82
CA GLY A 180 4.08 -20.52 -5.89
C GLY A 180 5.23 -20.37 -4.90
N LEU A 181 4.92 -19.89 -3.68
CA LEU A 181 5.93 -19.73 -2.64
C LEU A 181 6.25 -21.08 -1.99
N PRO A 182 7.51 -21.32 -1.57
CA PRO A 182 7.91 -22.59 -0.96
C PRO A 182 7.29 -22.83 0.43
N GLU A 183 6.87 -21.76 1.10
CA GLU A 183 6.27 -21.78 2.45
C GLU A 183 5.15 -20.76 2.54
N PRO A 184 4.15 -20.96 3.42
CA PRO A 184 3.12 -19.97 3.67
C PRO A 184 3.69 -18.65 4.16
N ILE A 185 3.04 -17.52 3.76
CA ILE A 185 3.40 -16.19 4.23
C ILE A 185 3.01 -16.06 5.70
N GLU A 186 3.98 -15.77 6.55
CA GLU A 186 3.80 -15.43 7.96
C GLU A 186 4.06 -13.93 8.16
N LEU A 187 3.10 -13.23 8.76
CA LEU A 187 3.23 -11.78 8.96
C LEU A 187 4.02 -11.47 10.23
N PRO A 188 5.15 -10.75 10.13
CA PRO A 188 5.82 -10.23 11.30
C PRO A 188 5.03 -9.06 11.90
N MET A 189 5.14 -8.88 13.21
CA MET A 189 4.57 -7.73 13.92
C MET A 189 5.35 -6.46 13.60
N ALA A 190 5.02 -5.76 12.52
CA ALA A 190 5.77 -4.57 12.09
C ALA A 190 5.30 -3.27 12.74
N ASN A 191 4.01 -3.09 12.96
CA ASN A 191 3.39 -1.81 13.36
C ASN A 191 2.30 -1.98 14.44
N ALA A 192 2.55 -2.73 15.50
CA ALA A 192 1.64 -2.80 16.63
C ALA A 192 1.82 -1.56 17.54
N GLY A 193 0.72 -0.94 17.99
CA GLY A 193 0.74 0.05 19.05
C GLY A 193 0.73 1.53 18.65
N TRP A 194 0.35 1.87 17.42
CA TRP A 194 0.34 3.26 16.95
C TRP A 194 -0.97 4.02 17.22
N ARG A 195 -2.01 3.32 17.65
CA ARG A 195 -3.31 3.89 17.95
C ARG A 195 -3.47 3.96 19.47
N ASP A 196 -3.60 5.17 20.00
CA ASP A 196 -3.79 5.39 21.44
C ASP A 196 -5.17 4.92 21.87
N ASP A 197 -6.19 5.27 21.09
CA ASP A 197 -7.57 4.81 21.31
C ASP A 197 -7.82 3.50 20.54
N ARG A 198 -7.92 2.39 21.29
CA ARG A 198 -8.12 1.03 20.74
C ARG A 198 -9.58 0.62 20.60
N ARG A 199 -10.53 1.50 20.95
CA ARG A 199 -11.95 1.20 20.77
C ARG A 199 -12.28 0.89 19.30
N PRO A 200 -13.28 0.07 19.03
CA PRO A 200 -13.78 -0.15 17.67
C PRO A 200 -14.14 1.18 16.99
N TYR A 201 -13.95 1.28 15.69
CA TYR A 201 -14.24 2.51 14.94
C TYR A 201 -15.69 2.99 15.11
N ARG A 202 -16.62 2.07 15.32
CA ARG A 202 -18.04 2.37 15.59
C ARG A 202 -18.30 3.13 16.88
N GLU A 203 -17.40 2.99 17.86
CA GLU A 203 -17.47 3.69 19.14
C GLU A 203 -16.71 5.03 19.12
N VAL A 204 -15.79 5.18 18.18
CA VAL A 204 -14.94 6.39 18.05
C VAL A 204 -15.56 7.43 17.13
N LEU A 205 -16.19 6.99 16.05
CA LEU A 205 -16.73 7.89 15.02
C LEU A 205 -18.19 8.26 15.34
N GLY A 206 -18.43 9.56 15.42
CA GLY A 206 -19.78 10.13 15.45
C GLY A 206 -20.45 10.16 14.07
N PRO A 207 -21.71 10.58 14.01
CA PRO A 207 -22.47 10.62 12.76
C PRO A 207 -21.82 11.48 11.67
N GLN A 208 -21.20 12.61 12.03
CA GLN A 208 -20.56 13.51 11.07
C GLN A 208 -19.29 12.89 10.47
N GLU A 209 -18.40 12.34 11.31
CA GLU A 209 -17.19 11.64 10.84
C GLU A 209 -17.55 10.45 9.94
N ARG A 210 -18.54 9.67 10.35
CA ARG A 210 -19.06 8.56 9.56
C ARG A 210 -19.51 9.01 8.17
N GLU A 211 -20.30 10.09 8.09
CA GLU A 211 -20.83 10.62 6.83
C GLU A 211 -19.70 11.09 5.92
N VAL A 212 -18.76 11.90 6.45
CA VAL A 212 -17.62 12.42 5.69
C VAL A 212 -16.77 11.28 5.12
N ILE A 213 -16.43 10.29 5.93
CA ILE A 213 -15.65 9.12 5.48
C ILE A 213 -16.44 8.32 4.43
N SER A 214 -17.73 8.09 4.66
CA SER A 214 -18.59 7.36 3.71
C SER A 214 -18.63 8.04 2.35
N ARG A 215 -18.75 9.34 2.30
CA ARG A 215 -18.73 10.13 1.06
C ARG A 215 -17.37 10.08 0.37
N ARG A 216 -16.29 10.27 1.13
CA ARG A 216 -14.91 10.33 0.59
C ARG A 216 -14.36 8.98 0.16
N CYS A 217 -14.88 7.89 0.70
CA CYS A 217 -14.49 6.50 0.39
C CYS A 217 -15.63 5.73 -0.28
N ALA A 218 -16.61 6.42 -0.86
CA ALA A 218 -17.82 5.79 -1.41
C ALA A 218 -17.50 4.65 -2.39
N ARG A 219 -16.48 4.83 -3.23
CA ARG A 219 -16.11 3.85 -4.23
C ARG A 219 -15.52 2.56 -3.63
N GLU A 220 -14.67 2.67 -2.61
CA GLU A 220 -14.14 1.50 -1.89
C GLU A 220 -15.23 0.78 -1.11
N ILE A 221 -16.14 1.53 -0.49
CA ILE A 221 -17.28 0.98 0.24
C ILE A 221 -18.17 0.16 -0.70
N GLU A 222 -18.53 0.73 -1.84
CA GLU A 222 -19.34 0.06 -2.87
C GLU A 222 -18.64 -1.18 -3.41
N LEU A 223 -17.38 -1.02 -3.86
CA LEU A 223 -16.57 -2.06 -4.48
C LEU A 223 -16.39 -3.29 -3.58
N LEU A 224 -16.19 -3.06 -2.30
CA LEU A 224 -15.86 -4.12 -1.34
C LEU A 224 -17.03 -4.49 -0.42
N GLY A 225 -18.17 -3.83 -0.55
CA GLY A 225 -19.35 -4.11 0.23
C GLY A 225 -19.18 -3.87 1.74
N TYR A 226 -18.33 -2.87 2.11
CA TYR A 226 -18.16 -2.52 3.51
C TYR A 226 -19.43 -1.89 4.08
N GLN A 227 -19.73 -2.23 5.33
CA GLN A 227 -20.80 -1.63 6.12
C GLN A 227 -20.24 -1.04 7.41
N PHE A 228 -20.80 0.11 7.80
CA PHE A 228 -20.44 0.73 9.06
C PHE A 228 -20.90 -0.08 10.24
#